data_88594f31b4ba26c911ced59bb33935ea
#
_entry.id   88594f31b4ba26c911ced59bb33935ea
#
_cell.length_a   1.000
_cell.length_b   1.000
_cell.length_c   1.000
_cell.angle_alpha   90.00
_cell.angle_beta   90.00
_cell.angle_gamma   90.00
#
_symmetry.space_group_name_H-M   'P 1'
#
loop_
_entity.id
_entity.type
_entity.pdbx_description
1 polymer ?
#
loop_
_entity_poly.entity_id
_entity_poly.type
_entity_poly.pdbx_seq_one_letter_code
_entity_poly.pdbx_strand_id
1 'polypeptide(L)'
;MTSINVHNNEPVSLSSIKFLDKVTFSQSVKADLASGKRMIGLLPARKNDPSKIIAVLADPSSSLISIAGCDFKNGPLEFESFANEYPHTNFFECELSEDYGFIPLNHPWMRPVRKQNVIFGKTPYEFYRITGEEIHEVAVGPIHAGVIEPGHFRFQCHGELVYNLEINLGYQHRNIEDLIIKSNSVQRLILA
;
A
#
# COMPACT_ATOMS: atom_id res chain seq x y z
N MET A 1 -19.03 4.86 -18.18
CA MET A 1 -18.60 5.03 -16.77
C MET A 1 -17.60 3.93 -16.45
N THR A 2 -16.44 4.31 -15.95
CA THR A 2 -15.34 3.41 -15.61
C THR A 2 -15.30 3.06 -14.12
N SER A 3 -15.96 3.86 -13.28
CA SER A 3 -16.08 3.67 -11.83
C SER A 3 -17.54 3.73 -11.37
N ILE A 4 -17.78 3.21 -10.18
CA ILE A 4 -19.05 3.31 -9.44
C ILE A 4 -18.87 4.34 -8.34
N ASN A 5 -19.85 5.21 -8.15
CA ASN A 5 -19.86 6.16 -7.03
C ASN A 5 -20.94 5.76 -6.03
N VAL A 6 -20.55 5.68 -4.75
CA VAL A 6 -21.43 5.27 -3.66
C VAL A 6 -21.23 6.17 -2.44
N HIS A 7 -22.20 6.22 -1.56
CA HIS A 7 -22.04 6.87 -0.25
C HIS A 7 -21.26 5.98 0.72
N ASN A 8 -20.65 6.61 1.72
CA ASN A 8 -20.01 5.86 2.80
C ASN A 8 -21.04 4.95 3.51
N ASN A 9 -20.61 3.74 3.86
CA ASN A 9 -21.45 2.67 4.42
C ASN A 9 -22.50 2.08 3.47
N GLU A 10 -22.51 2.44 2.20
CA GLU A 10 -23.35 1.80 1.22
C GLU A 10 -22.72 0.48 0.74
N PRO A 11 -23.43 -0.66 0.84
CA PRO A 11 -22.87 -1.94 0.41
C PRO A 11 -22.82 -2.02 -1.13
N VAL A 12 -21.67 -2.48 -1.65
CA VAL A 12 -21.44 -2.66 -3.08
C VAL A 12 -21.22 -4.13 -3.40
N SER A 13 -22.02 -4.68 -4.32
CA SER A 13 -21.78 -6.02 -4.83
C SER A 13 -20.54 -6.06 -5.72
N LEU A 14 -19.67 -7.05 -5.53
CA LEU A 14 -18.53 -7.27 -6.43
C LEU A 14 -18.95 -7.46 -7.89
N SER A 15 -20.16 -8.00 -8.14
CA SER A 15 -20.69 -8.19 -9.47
C SER A 15 -21.09 -6.89 -10.17
N SER A 16 -21.30 -5.81 -9.42
CA SER A 16 -21.59 -4.48 -9.99
C SER A 16 -20.34 -3.72 -10.38
N ILE A 17 -19.16 -4.12 -9.85
CA ILE A 17 -17.89 -3.48 -10.19
C ILE A 17 -17.46 -3.93 -11.58
N LYS A 18 -17.26 -2.97 -12.48
CA LYS A 18 -16.72 -3.23 -13.81
C LYS A 18 -15.20 -3.37 -13.71
N PHE A 19 -14.69 -4.55 -14.07
CA PHE A 19 -13.26 -4.77 -14.16
C PHE A 19 -12.76 -4.40 -15.56
N LEU A 20 -11.90 -3.41 -15.62
CA LEU A 20 -11.34 -2.81 -16.82
C LEU A 20 -10.02 -3.50 -17.20
N ASP A 21 -9.55 -3.23 -18.42
CA ASP A 21 -8.15 -3.49 -18.77
C ASP A 21 -7.20 -2.51 -18.04
N LYS A 22 -5.90 -2.84 -18.01
CA LYS A 22 -4.89 -2.08 -17.29
C LYS A 22 -4.79 -0.62 -17.72
N VAL A 23 -4.88 -0.36 -19.02
CA VAL A 23 -4.72 1.00 -19.58
C VAL A 23 -5.90 1.86 -19.18
N THR A 24 -7.12 1.37 -19.43
CA THR A 24 -8.35 2.08 -19.07
C THR A 24 -8.48 2.30 -17.57
N PHE A 25 -8.10 1.29 -16.76
CA PHE A 25 -8.07 1.40 -15.30
C PHE A 25 -7.11 2.50 -14.84
N SER A 26 -5.85 2.46 -15.33
CA SER A 26 -4.83 3.46 -14.96
C SER A 26 -5.28 4.87 -15.32
N GLN A 27 -5.81 5.07 -16.52
CA GLN A 27 -6.33 6.36 -16.96
C GLN A 27 -7.50 6.85 -16.10
N SER A 28 -8.41 5.94 -15.72
CA SER A 28 -9.56 6.28 -14.87
C SER A 28 -9.12 6.68 -13.46
N VAL A 29 -8.21 5.92 -12.84
CA VAL A 29 -7.68 6.23 -11.51
C VAL A 29 -6.89 7.55 -11.53
N LYS A 30 -6.02 7.77 -12.52
CA LYS A 30 -5.28 9.03 -12.67
C LYS A 30 -6.20 10.24 -12.86
N ALA A 31 -7.27 10.10 -13.65
CA ALA A 31 -8.26 11.16 -13.82
C ALA A 31 -8.98 11.50 -12.51
N ASP A 32 -9.34 10.49 -11.73
CA ASP A 32 -9.94 10.66 -10.41
C ASP A 32 -8.97 11.35 -9.42
N LEU A 33 -7.70 10.93 -9.38
CA LEU A 33 -6.67 11.55 -8.55
C LEU A 33 -6.41 13.01 -8.97
N ALA A 34 -6.34 13.29 -10.26
CA ALA A 34 -6.18 14.64 -10.81
C ALA A 34 -7.37 15.56 -10.48
N SER A 35 -8.57 15.01 -10.31
CA SER A 35 -9.74 15.76 -9.87
C SER A 35 -9.76 16.11 -8.37
N GLY A 36 -8.74 15.68 -7.61
CA GLY A 36 -8.62 15.93 -6.17
C GLY A 36 -9.16 14.82 -5.28
N LYS A 37 -9.58 13.68 -5.84
CA LYS A 37 -9.91 12.50 -5.03
C LYS A 37 -8.66 11.91 -4.40
N ARG A 38 -8.83 11.22 -3.29
CA ARG A 38 -7.74 10.57 -2.55
C ARG A 38 -7.91 9.07 -2.58
N MET A 39 -6.87 8.35 -2.94
CA MET A 39 -6.86 6.89 -2.79
C MET A 39 -6.93 6.54 -1.30
N ILE A 40 -7.89 5.69 -0.95
CA ILE A 40 -8.08 5.16 0.41
C ILE A 40 -7.97 3.64 0.46
N GLY A 41 -7.79 2.99 -0.69
CA GLY A 41 -7.51 1.57 -0.78
C GLY A 41 -7.11 1.15 -2.20
N LEU A 42 -6.17 0.22 -2.28
CA LEU A 42 -5.80 -0.50 -3.49
C LEU A 42 -5.59 -1.96 -3.09
N LEU A 43 -6.54 -2.83 -3.41
CA LEU A 43 -6.62 -4.16 -2.83
C LEU A 43 -7.13 -5.19 -3.84
N PRO A 44 -6.81 -6.48 -3.69
CA PRO A 44 -7.38 -7.50 -4.53
C PRO A 44 -8.89 -7.64 -4.29
N ALA A 45 -9.65 -7.87 -5.34
CA ALA A 45 -11.09 -8.09 -5.25
C ALA A 45 -11.43 -9.35 -4.43
N ARG A 46 -10.50 -10.32 -4.42
CA ARG A 46 -10.57 -11.52 -3.58
C ARG A 46 -9.17 -11.91 -3.13
N LYS A 47 -8.99 -12.20 -1.86
CA LYS A 47 -7.68 -12.58 -1.29
C LYS A 47 -7.06 -13.79 -1.99
N ASN A 48 -7.85 -14.79 -2.34
CA ASN A 48 -7.38 -16.03 -2.97
C ASN A 48 -7.30 -15.96 -4.51
N ASP A 49 -7.67 -14.83 -5.10
CA ASP A 49 -7.57 -14.57 -6.53
C ASP A 49 -7.13 -13.13 -6.75
N PRO A 50 -5.83 -12.85 -6.70
CA PRO A 50 -5.31 -11.49 -6.87
C PRO A 50 -5.34 -11.02 -8.33
N SER A 51 -5.82 -11.83 -9.29
CA SER A 51 -5.90 -11.43 -10.69
C SER A 51 -6.76 -10.18 -10.93
N LYS A 52 -7.55 -9.77 -9.95
CA LYS A 52 -8.40 -8.57 -9.99
C LYS A 52 -8.12 -7.68 -8.80
N ILE A 53 -7.87 -6.40 -9.07
CA ILE A 53 -7.73 -5.38 -8.02
C ILE A 53 -8.84 -4.35 -8.09
N ILE A 54 -9.03 -3.68 -6.98
CA ILE A 54 -10.00 -2.59 -6.80
C ILE A 54 -9.25 -1.40 -6.24
N ALA A 55 -9.38 -0.25 -6.91
CA ALA A 55 -9.00 1.05 -6.36
C ALA A 55 -10.23 1.71 -5.75
N VAL A 56 -10.10 2.20 -4.54
CA VAL A 56 -11.13 2.92 -3.79
C VAL A 56 -10.63 4.34 -3.54
N LEU A 57 -11.37 5.32 -4.02
CA LEU A 57 -11.01 6.73 -3.91
C LEU A 57 -12.13 7.51 -3.21
N ALA A 58 -11.76 8.31 -2.22
CA ALA A 58 -12.68 9.22 -1.56
C ALA A 58 -12.69 10.58 -2.29
N ASP A 59 -13.88 11.08 -2.55
CA ASP A 59 -14.09 12.43 -3.06
C ASP A 59 -14.53 13.36 -1.92
N PRO A 60 -13.62 14.24 -1.43
CA PRO A 60 -13.94 15.13 -0.32
C PRO A 60 -14.96 16.20 -0.70
N SER A 61 -15.12 16.51 -1.99
CA SER A 61 -16.02 17.56 -2.47
C SER A 61 -17.48 17.12 -2.51
N SER A 62 -17.72 15.85 -2.85
CA SER A 62 -19.06 15.27 -2.98
C SER A 62 -19.44 14.30 -1.85
N SER A 63 -18.48 13.97 -0.95
CA SER A 63 -18.64 12.93 0.08
C SER A 63 -18.98 11.55 -0.50
N LEU A 64 -18.57 11.30 -1.74
CA LEU A 64 -18.73 10.00 -2.40
C LEU A 64 -17.45 9.20 -2.41
N ILE A 65 -17.60 7.90 -2.55
CA ILE A 65 -16.51 6.94 -2.75
C ILE A 65 -16.61 6.44 -4.19
N SER A 66 -15.53 6.59 -4.94
CA SER A 66 -15.37 6.08 -6.30
C SER A 66 -14.65 4.74 -6.27
N ILE A 67 -15.18 3.74 -6.94
CA ILE A 67 -14.65 2.38 -6.98
C ILE A 67 -14.40 1.99 -8.43
N ALA A 68 -13.16 1.65 -8.76
CA ALA A 68 -12.74 1.16 -10.07
C ALA A 68 -12.05 -0.19 -9.95
N GLY A 69 -12.32 -1.12 -10.86
CA GLY A 69 -11.71 -2.44 -10.90
C GLY A 69 -10.77 -2.64 -12.09
N CYS A 70 -9.73 -3.47 -11.92
CA CYS A 70 -8.85 -3.92 -13.00
C CYS A 70 -8.75 -5.45 -13.03
N ASP A 71 -8.73 -6.04 -14.23
CA ASP A 71 -8.53 -7.48 -14.46
C ASP A 71 -7.16 -7.75 -15.08
N PHE A 72 -6.32 -8.55 -14.40
CA PHE A 72 -4.97 -8.94 -14.81
C PHE A 72 -4.90 -10.36 -15.39
N LYS A 73 -6.04 -11.05 -15.59
CA LYS A 73 -6.07 -12.47 -15.97
C LYS A 73 -5.22 -12.85 -17.17
N ASN A 74 -5.01 -11.92 -18.10
CA ASN A 74 -4.35 -12.19 -19.37
C ASN A 74 -2.92 -11.63 -19.45
N GLY A 75 -2.24 -11.43 -18.33
CA GLY A 75 -0.90 -10.87 -18.35
C GLY A 75 -0.21 -10.84 -16.99
N PRO A 76 1.01 -10.30 -16.95
CA PRO A 76 1.73 -10.14 -15.70
C PRO A 76 0.99 -9.22 -14.74
N LEU A 77 1.18 -9.42 -13.43
CA LEU A 77 0.63 -8.57 -12.36
C LEU A 77 1.41 -7.25 -12.27
N GLU A 78 1.55 -6.55 -13.40
CA GLU A 78 2.30 -5.32 -13.54
C GLU A 78 1.37 -4.17 -13.90
N PHE A 79 1.58 -3.01 -13.30
CA PHE A 79 0.86 -1.78 -13.59
C PHE A 79 1.77 -0.56 -13.43
N GLU A 80 1.47 0.55 -14.11
CA GLU A 80 2.19 1.82 -13.92
C GLU A 80 1.87 2.40 -12.54
N SER A 81 2.92 2.72 -11.78
CA SER A 81 2.80 3.32 -10.46
C SER A 81 2.08 4.67 -10.53
N PHE A 82 1.23 4.93 -9.57
CA PHE A 82 0.62 6.23 -9.32
C PHE A 82 1.50 7.10 -8.40
N ALA A 83 2.42 6.48 -7.64
CA ALA A 83 3.15 7.13 -6.56
C ALA A 83 4.09 8.26 -7.02
N ASN A 84 4.57 8.22 -8.29
CA ASN A 84 5.38 9.30 -8.86
C ASN A 84 4.62 10.63 -8.94
N GLU A 85 3.36 10.58 -9.34
CA GLU A 85 2.51 11.75 -9.50
C GLU A 85 1.70 12.05 -8.23
N TYR A 86 1.37 10.98 -7.47
CA TYR A 86 0.51 11.01 -6.29
C TYR A 86 1.15 10.27 -5.11
N PRO A 87 2.10 10.88 -4.38
CA PRO A 87 2.91 10.19 -3.35
C PRO A 87 2.11 9.48 -2.25
N HIS A 88 0.87 9.91 -1.99
CA HIS A 88 0.00 9.26 -1.00
C HIS A 88 -0.46 7.86 -1.39
N THR A 89 -0.27 7.43 -2.64
CA THR A 89 -0.58 6.06 -3.09
C THR A 89 0.54 5.06 -2.80
N ASN A 90 1.74 5.54 -2.44
CA ASN A 90 2.96 4.75 -2.26
C ASN A 90 2.73 3.47 -1.43
N PHE A 91 2.19 3.62 -0.21
CA PHE A 91 2.04 2.46 0.68
C PHE A 91 1.04 1.42 0.20
N PHE A 92 -0.02 1.83 -0.48
CA PHE A 92 -0.98 0.89 -1.07
C PHE A 92 -0.33 0.04 -2.16
N GLU A 93 0.54 0.63 -2.97
CA GLU A 93 1.28 -0.08 -4.02
C GLU A 93 2.34 -1.02 -3.43
N CYS A 94 3.07 -0.56 -2.41
CA CYS A 94 4.03 -1.39 -1.68
C CYS A 94 3.35 -2.60 -1.01
N GLU A 95 2.20 -2.39 -0.35
CA GLU A 95 1.42 -3.45 0.28
C GLU A 95 0.90 -4.47 -0.75
N LEU A 96 0.37 -3.99 -1.87
CA LEU A 96 -0.12 -4.84 -2.95
C LEU A 96 1.00 -5.71 -3.54
N SER A 97 2.21 -5.15 -3.64
CA SER A 97 3.41 -5.87 -4.06
C SER A 97 3.86 -6.90 -3.01
N GLU A 98 3.93 -6.48 -1.74
CA GLU A 98 4.41 -7.30 -0.63
C GLU A 98 3.53 -8.52 -0.36
N ASP A 99 2.21 -8.36 -0.43
CA ASP A 99 1.26 -9.40 -0.06
C ASP A 99 0.77 -10.23 -1.24
N TYR A 100 0.76 -9.68 -2.45
CA TYR A 100 0.14 -10.31 -3.61
C TYR A 100 1.05 -10.41 -4.84
N GLY A 101 2.29 -9.91 -4.76
CA GLY A 101 3.28 -10.04 -5.81
C GLY A 101 3.04 -9.15 -7.03
N PHE A 102 2.27 -8.07 -6.89
CA PHE A 102 2.14 -7.06 -7.94
C PHE A 102 3.45 -6.28 -8.12
N ILE A 103 3.70 -5.84 -9.34
CA ILE A 103 4.88 -5.05 -9.70
C ILE A 103 4.42 -3.67 -10.19
N PRO A 104 4.45 -2.64 -9.34
CA PRO A 104 4.23 -1.27 -9.78
C PRO A 104 5.48 -0.78 -10.53
N LEU A 105 5.33 -0.63 -11.85
CA LEU A 105 6.41 -0.18 -12.73
C LEU A 105 6.75 1.29 -12.45
N ASN A 106 8.04 1.62 -12.48
CA ASN A 106 8.53 2.98 -12.24
C ASN A 106 8.16 3.55 -10.87
N HIS A 107 7.91 2.70 -9.88
CA HIS A 107 7.63 3.15 -8.53
C HIS A 107 8.85 3.88 -7.95
N PRO A 108 8.68 5.06 -7.32
CA PRO A 108 9.82 5.90 -6.90
C PRO A 108 10.64 5.28 -5.77
N TRP A 109 10.00 4.51 -4.91
CA TRP A 109 10.68 3.92 -3.75
C TRP A 109 9.92 2.72 -3.18
N MET A 110 10.16 1.54 -3.73
CA MET A 110 9.64 0.28 -3.19
C MET A 110 10.30 -0.04 -1.86
N ARG A 111 9.50 -0.24 -0.83
CA ARG A 111 9.98 -0.59 0.52
C ARG A 111 9.01 -1.51 1.26
N PRO A 112 9.50 -2.27 2.26
CA PRO A 112 8.64 -3.09 3.10
C PRO A 112 7.62 -2.23 3.86
N VAL A 113 6.38 -2.71 3.93
CA VAL A 113 5.32 -2.10 4.74
C VAL A 113 5.21 -2.82 6.08
N ARG A 114 5.17 -4.16 6.05
CA ARG A 114 4.96 -5.01 7.23
C ARG A 114 6.02 -6.09 7.38
N LYS A 115 6.58 -6.60 6.31
CA LYS A 115 7.56 -7.70 6.30
C LYS A 115 8.97 -7.15 6.14
N GLN A 116 9.91 -7.65 6.95
CA GLN A 116 11.30 -7.16 6.90
C GLN A 116 12.11 -7.74 5.74
N ASN A 117 11.80 -8.97 5.32
CA ASN A 117 12.51 -9.68 4.25
C ASN A 117 11.60 -9.80 3.02
N VAL A 118 11.30 -8.67 2.41
CA VAL A 118 10.43 -8.63 1.22
C VAL A 118 11.27 -8.77 -0.04
N ILE A 119 10.75 -9.52 -0.99
CA ILE A 119 11.26 -9.59 -2.35
C ILE A 119 10.28 -8.86 -3.25
N PHE A 120 10.70 -7.75 -3.85
CA PHE A 120 9.94 -7.03 -4.85
C PHE A 120 10.32 -7.53 -6.25
N GLY A 121 9.39 -8.24 -6.88
CA GLY A 121 9.69 -8.94 -8.13
C GLY A 121 10.75 -10.02 -7.91
N LYS A 122 11.99 -9.78 -8.37
CA LYS A 122 13.12 -10.71 -8.20
C LYS A 122 14.22 -10.19 -7.27
N THR A 123 14.07 -8.98 -6.75
CA THR A 123 15.13 -8.30 -5.98
C THR A 123 14.73 -8.17 -4.53
N PRO A 124 15.55 -8.70 -3.59
CA PRO A 124 15.36 -8.43 -2.16
C PRO A 124 15.45 -6.93 -1.88
N TYR A 125 14.68 -6.45 -0.92
CA TYR A 125 14.83 -5.08 -0.45
C TYR A 125 16.16 -4.92 0.30
N GLU A 126 16.96 -3.95 -0.12
CA GLU A 126 18.19 -3.58 0.52
C GLU A 126 18.05 -2.19 1.15
N PHE A 127 18.42 -2.11 2.43
CA PHE A 127 18.48 -0.83 3.12
C PHE A 127 19.53 0.06 2.49
N TYR A 128 19.20 1.32 2.30
CA TYR A 128 20.14 2.30 1.77
C TYR A 128 21.35 2.43 2.70
N ARG A 129 22.55 2.49 2.12
CA ARG A 129 23.82 2.65 2.85
C ARG A 129 24.66 3.71 2.20
N ILE A 130 25.15 4.62 3.04
CA ILE A 130 26.18 5.58 2.67
C ILE A 130 27.52 4.97 3.06
N THR A 131 28.52 5.08 2.19
CA THR A 131 29.88 4.60 2.43
C THR A 131 30.83 5.77 2.66
N GLY A 132 31.74 5.65 3.62
CA GLY A 132 32.75 6.66 3.96
C GLY A 132 33.45 6.31 5.28
N GLU A 133 34.69 6.82 5.49
CA GLU A 133 35.51 6.44 6.65
C GLU A 133 34.90 6.87 7.99
N GLU A 134 34.15 7.95 8.03
CA GLU A 134 33.52 8.51 9.25
C GLU A 134 32.02 8.35 9.29
N ILE A 135 31.48 7.55 8.38
CA ILE A 135 30.03 7.26 8.36
C ILE A 135 29.72 6.18 9.39
N HIS A 136 28.79 6.47 10.27
CA HIS A 136 28.29 5.52 11.25
C HIS A 136 26.77 5.42 11.18
N GLU A 137 26.26 4.30 11.64
CA GLU A 137 24.83 4.00 11.66
C GLU A 137 24.35 3.99 13.12
N VAL A 138 23.26 4.72 13.37
CA VAL A 138 22.59 4.74 14.66
C VAL A 138 21.18 4.18 14.49
N ALA A 139 20.87 3.15 15.25
CA ALA A 139 19.56 2.50 15.26
C ALA A 139 18.81 2.87 16.54
N VAL A 140 17.56 3.34 16.39
CA VAL A 140 16.70 3.71 17.51
C VAL A 140 15.37 2.96 17.36
N GLY A 141 14.94 2.28 18.42
CA GLY A 141 13.72 1.46 18.43
C GLY A 141 13.98 0.02 17.95
N PRO A 142 12.91 -0.78 17.79
CA PRO A 142 11.48 -0.40 17.75
C PRO A 142 10.84 -0.09 19.09
N ILE A 143 11.48 -0.38 20.24
CA ILE A 143 10.92 -0.14 21.57
C ILE A 143 11.33 1.26 22.06
N HIS A 144 10.34 2.08 22.40
CA HIS A 144 10.52 3.45 22.87
C HIS A 144 9.90 3.66 24.26
N ALA A 145 10.11 2.70 25.18
CA ALA A 145 9.59 2.71 26.56
C ALA A 145 8.07 2.94 26.67
N GLY A 146 7.30 2.60 25.63
CA GLY A 146 5.86 2.82 25.59
C GLY A 146 5.41 4.26 25.40
N VAL A 147 6.34 5.19 25.14
CA VAL A 147 6.02 6.62 24.93
C VAL A 147 5.45 6.87 23.55
N ILE A 148 6.00 6.22 22.53
CA ILE A 148 5.49 6.26 21.16
C ILE A 148 5.26 4.84 20.65
N GLU A 149 4.50 4.74 19.56
CA GLU A 149 4.28 3.45 18.90
C GLU A 149 5.58 2.86 18.37
N PRO A 150 5.72 1.52 18.35
CA PRO A 150 6.92 0.85 17.86
C PRO A 150 7.26 1.25 16.43
N GLY A 151 8.46 1.77 16.25
CA GLY A 151 9.01 2.13 14.96
C GLY A 151 10.54 2.06 15.04
N HIS A 152 11.19 1.56 14.01
CA HIS A 152 12.63 1.50 13.91
C HIS A 152 13.12 2.66 13.06
N PHE A 153 14.00 3.47 13.64
CA PHE A 153 14.63 4.62 13.01
C PHE A 153 16.10 4.30 12.79
N ARG A 154 16.54 4.31 11.56
CA ARG A 154 17.89 4.02 11.15
C ARG A 154 18.53 5.27 10.57
N PHE A 155 19.43 5.85 11.30
CA PHE A 155 20.17 7.06 10.93
C PHE A 155 21.51 6.67 10.35
N GLN A 156 21.93 7.33 9.28
CA GLN A 156 23.28 7.30 8.76
C GLN A 156 23.89 8.68 8.91
N CYS A 157 24.94 8.76 9.72
CA CYS A 157 25.48 10.00 10.23
C CYS A 157 26.97 10.13 9.93
N HIS A 158 27.42 11.39 9.81
CA HIS A 158 28.82 11.79 9.89
C HIS A 158 28.92 12.81 11.03
N GLY A 159 29.56 12.43 12.14
CA GLY A 159 29.46 13.20 13.36
C GLY A 159 28.01 13.42 13.81
N GLU A 160 27.61 14.66 13.98
CA GLU A 160 26.24 15.02 14.37
C GLU A 160 25.30 15.24 13.17
N LEU A 161 25.82 15.19 11.94
CA LEU A 161 25.03 15.44 10.74
C LEU A 161 24.37 14.15 10.23
N VAL A 162 23.05 14.16 10.14
CA VAL A 162 22.27 13.06 9.57
C VAL A 162 22.17 13.23 8.05
N TYR A 163 22.71 12.27 7.32
CA TYR A 163 22.62 12.22 5.86
C TYR A 163 21.41 11.44 5.36
N ASN A 164 21.03 10.39 6.09
CA ASN A 164 19.87 9.59 5.73
C ASN A 164 19.13 9.11 6.96
N LEU A 165 17.82 9.15 6.90
CA LEU A 165 16.90 8.57 7.88
C LEU A 165 15.97 7.60 7.18
N GLU A 166 16.03 6.35 7.58
CA GLU A 166 15.10 5.33 7.15
C GLU A 166 14.20 4.93 8.31
N ILE A 167 12.89 4.96 8.09
CA ILE A 167 11.90 4.65 9.11
C ILE A 167 11.18 3.38 8.69
N ASN A 168 11.19 2.37 9.57
CA ASN A 168 10.45 1.14 9.40
C ASN A 168 9.36 1.05 10.47
N LEU A 169 8.12 0.97 10.02
CA LEU A 169 6.91 0.82 10.85
C LEU A 169 6.39 -0.61 10.72
N GLY A 170 5.14 -0.85 11.15
CA GLY A 170 4.47 -2.15 10.97
C GLY A 170 4.68 -3.14 12.12
N TYR A 171 5.42 -2.79 13.17
CA TYR A 171 5.68 -3.68 14.31
C TYR A 171 4.42 -4.04 15.12
N GLN A 172 3.34 -3.26 15.00
CA GLN A 172 2.05 -3.54 15.63
C GLN A 172 1.06 -4.24 14.70
N HIS A 173 1.48 -4.65 13.51
CA HIS A 173 0.63 -5.41 12.61
C HIS A 173 0.30 -6.77 13.22
N ARG A 174 -0.97 -7.00 13.55
CA ARG A 174 -1.49 -8.21 14.21
C ARG A 174 -2.24 -9.13 13.28
N ASN A 175 -2.20 -8.85 11.98
CA ASN A 175 -2.90 -9.61 10.94
C ASN A 175 -4.41 -9.76 11.24
N ILE A 176 -5.02 -8.65 11.64
CA ILE A 176 -6.44 -8.61 12.04
C ILE A 176 -7.35 -9.03 10.90
N GLU A 177 -7.01 -8.65 9.67
CA GLU A 177 -7.75 -9.00 8.46
C GLU A 177 -7.87 -10.53 8.29
N ASP A 178 -6.78 -11.25 8.53
CA ASP A 178 -6.78 -12.72 8.47
C ASP A 178 -7.57 -13.35 9.61
N LEU A 179 -7.49 -12.75 10.80
CA LEU A 179 -8.29 -13.19 11.94
C LEU A 179 -9.78 -13.03 11.68
N ILE A 180 -10.17 -11.92 11.04
CA ILE A 180 -11.54 -11.65 10.62
C ILE A 180 -12.02 -12.69 9.60
N ILE A 181 -11.25 -12.92 8.55
CA ILE A 181 -11.60 -13.87 7.48
C ILE A 181 -11.71 -15.30 8.00
N LYS A 182 -10.84 -15.70 8.92
CA LYS A 182 -10.83 -17.04 9.54
C LYS A 182 -11.84 -17.20 10.67
N SER A 183 -12.40 -16.10 11.17
CA SER A 183 -13.33 -16.12 12.29
C SER A 183 -14.77 -16.24 11.80
N ASN A 184 -15.47 -17.26 12.28
CA ASN A 184 -16.91 -17.40 12.10
C ASN A 184 -17.73 -16.70 13.22
N SER A 185 -17.10 -15.84 14.01
CA SER A 185 -17.70 -15.21 15.18
C SER A 185 -17.61 -13.69 15.13
N VAL A 186 -18.77 -13.03 15.13
CA VAL A 186 -18.88 -11.56 15.21
C VAL A 186 -18.22 -11.02 16.51
N GLN A 187 -18.25 -11.79 17.60
CA GLN A 187 -17.64 -11.40 18.87
C GLN A 187 -16.10 -11.28 18.76
N ARG A 188 -15.46 -12.13 17.96
CA ARG A 188 -14.02 -12.02 17.70
C ARG A 188 -13.67 -10.79 16.87
N LEU A 189 -14.57 -10.35 15.99
CA LEU A 189 -14.43 -9.11 15.21
C LEU A 189 -14.41 -7.87 16.11
N ILE A 190 -15.21 -7.88 17.19
CA ILE A 190 -15.31 -6.76 18.14
C ILE A 190 -14.08 -6.71 19.05
N LEU A 191 -13.41 -7.85 19.28
CA LEU A 191 -12.24 -7.96 20.17
C LEU A 191 -10.89 -7.82 19.44
N ALA A 192 -10.90 -7.81 18.14
CA ALA A 192 -9.71 -7.63 17.31
C ALA A 192 -9.45 -6.16 17.04
#